data_757a7bd960e410862bd3b5300f287152
#
_entry.id   757a7bd960e410862bd3b5300f287152
#
_cell.length_a   1.000
_cell.length_b   1.000
_cell.length_c   1.000
_cell.angle_alpha   90.00
_cell.angle_beta   90.00
_cell.angle_gamma   90.00
#
_symmetry.space_group_name_H-M   'P 1'
#
loop_
_entity.id
_entity.type
_entity.pdbx_description
1 polymer ?
#
loop_
_entity_poly.entity_id
_entity_poly.type
_entity_poly.pdbx_seq_one_letter_code
_entity_poly.pdbx_strand_id
1 'polypeptide(L)'
;HTSKTTDAQKSATNEAIMNKDFRQAINFAFDRTSYGAQGNGEDGATKVLRNTLVPPSFVQIGDKDFGTVVGEKLVNYGSQWQGIDLSDAQDPYYNPEKAKAKFAEAKQALQAKGVEFPIHLDMPVDQSSTIGVQWASSTKQSIESALGAENVVIDLQKMSTDDLNNITYFANSAAQKDYDMSTGGWTGDYQDPSTYLDTLNIKNGGSLQNFGFEPGQDNDKIKELGLDTYTKMLEEANAETNDVQLRYEKYAEAEAWLLDSGLIIP
;
A
#
# COMPACT_ATOMS: atom_id res chain seq x y z
N HIS A 1 -21.09 1.98 4.08
CA HIS A 1 -21.05 0.52 3.98
C HIS A 1 -19.92 -0.05 4.83
N THR A 2 -20.22 -0.71 5.93
CA THR A 2 -19.20 -1.33 6.77
C THR A 2 -19.70 -2.65 7.36
N SER A 3 -18.80 -3.63 7.46
CA SER A 3 -19.02 -4.88 8.18
C SER A 3 -18.91 -4.72 9.71
N LYS A 4 -18.27 -3.65 10.16
CA LYS A 4 -18.02 -3.37 11.57
C LYS A 4 -19.27 -2.79 12.23
N THR A 5 -19.87 -3.57 13.14
CA THR A 5 -21.15 -3.22 13.80
C THR A 5 -20.98 -2.61 15.18
N THR A 6 -19.79 -2.72 15.78
CA THR A 6 -19.49 -2.20 17.12
C THR A 6 -18.34 -1.18 17.07
N ASP A 7 -18.30 -0.28 18.05
CA ASP A 7 -17.19 0.66 18.17
C ASP A 7 -15.86 -0.04 18.48
N ALA A 8 -15.91 -1.19 19.18
CA ALA A 8 -14.73 -2.02 19.43
C ALA A 8 -14.14 -2.56 18.12
N GLN A 9 -14.96 -3.05 17.19
CA GLN A 9 -14.50 -3.52 15.87
C GLN A 9 -13.90 -2.37 15.03
N LYS A 10 -14.53 -1.19 15.05
CA LYS A 10 -14.00 0.00 14.34
C LYS A 10 -12.65 0.45 14.93
N SER A 11 -12.56 0.49 16.25
CA SER A 11 -11.30 0.82 16.94
C SER A 11 -10.22 -0.22 16.65
N ALA A 12 -10.55 -1.51 16.67
CA ALA A 12 -9.62 -2.59 16.34
C ALA A 12 -9.01 -2.45 14.95
N THR A 13 -9.84 -2.16 13.94
CA THR A 13 -9.37 -1.91 12.57
C THR A 13 -8.47 -0.67 12.50
N ASN A 14 -8.85 0.44 13.14
CA ASN A 14 -8.04 1.65 13.16
C ASN A 14 -6.67 1.42 13.80
N GLU A 15 -6.61 0.73 14.95
CA GLU A 15 -5.36 0.37 15.61
C GLU A 15 -4.50 -0.55 14.74
N ALA A 16 -5.11 -1.54 14.08
CA ALA A 16 -4.40 -2.46 13.20
C ALA A 16 -3.80 -1.74 11.99
N ILE A 17 -4.56 -0.87 11.31
CA ILE A 17 -4.08 -0.11 10.15
C ILE A 17 -2.93 0.83 10.54
N MET A 18 -2.93 1.40 11.75
CA MET A 18 -1.85 2.23 12.25
C MET A 18 -0.56 1.44 12.56
N ASN A 19 -0.65 0.12 12.74
CA ASN A 19 0.49 -0.73 13.06
C ASN A 19 1.25 -1.15 11.79
N LYS A 20 2.55 -0.80 11.69
CA LYS A 20 3.38 -1.11 10.51
C LYS A 20 3.53 -2.62 10.27
N ASP A 21 3.74 -3.41 11.32
CA ASP A 21 3.89 -4.86 11.16
C ASP A 21 2.61 -5.52 10.65
N PHE A 22 1.44 -4.98 11.04
CA PHE A 22 0.15 -5.42 10.49
C PHE A 22 0.07 -5.12 8.99
N ARG A 23 0.41 -3.90 8.55
CA ARG A 23 0.39 -3.54 7.12
C ARG A 23 1.38 -4.38 6.32
N GLN A 24 2.58 -4.62 6.86
CA GLN A 24 3.56 -5.52 6.22
C GLN A 24 3.06 -6.96 6.16
N ALA A 25 2.37 -7.45 7.19
CA ALA A 25 1.76 -8.78 7.17
C ALA A 25 0.73 -8.91 6.04
N ILE A 26 -0.12 -7.91 5.84
CA ILE A 26 -1.07 -7.87 4.73
C ILE A 26 -0.34 -7.89 3.38
N ASN A 27 0.71 -7.09 3.22
CA ASN A 27 1.51 -7.05 1.99
C ASN A 27 2.12 -8.43 1.67
N PHE A 28 2.76 -9.08 2.65
CA PHE A 28 3.36 -10.40 2.44
C PHE A 28 2.33 -11.53 2.28
N ALA A 29 1.10 -11.33 2.74
CA ALA A 29 0.00 -12.28 2.61
C ALA A 29 -0.73 -12.20 1.27
N PHE A 30 -0.59 -11.09 0.54
CA PHE A 30 -1.28 -10.85 -0.71
C PHE A 30 -0.55 -11.49 -1.90
N ASP A 31 -1.13 -12.56 -2.46
CA ASP A 31 -0.63 -13.23 -3.67
C ASP A 31 -1.05 -12.45 -4.92
N ARG A 32 -0.17 -11.56 -5.38
CA ARG A 32 -0.42 -10.74 -6.57
C ARG A 32 -0.33 -11.55 -7.87
N THR A 33 0.36 -12.70 -7.87
CA THR A 33 0.38 -13.59 -9.02
C THR A 33 -1.00 -14.20 -9.23
N SER A 34 -1.62 -14.75 -8.19
CA SER A 34 -3.00 -15.25 -8.25
C SER A 34 -4.00 -14.15 -8.61
N TYR A 35 -3.81 -12.94 -8.10
CA TYR A 35 -4.59 -11.76 -8.49
C TYR A 35 -4.45 -11.45 -9.98
N GLY A 36 -3.23 -11.36 -10.49
CA GLY A 36 -2.94 -11.08 -11.90
C GLY A 36 -3.50 -12.15 -12.84
N ALA A 37 -3.51 -13.41 -12.41
CA ALA A 37 -4.06 -14.53 -13.18
C ALA A 37 -5.55 -14.39 -13.48
N GLN A 38 -6.32 -13.73 -12.61
CA GLN A 38 -7.76 -13.53 -12.82
C GLN A 38 -8.08 -12.78 -14.11
N GLY A 39 -7.26 -11.81 -14.48
CA GLY A 39 -7.46 -11.00 -15.69
C GLY A 39 -6.61 -11.41 -16.87
N ASN A 40 -5.45 -12.04 -16.65
CA ASN A 40 -4.43 -12.28 -17.68
C ASN A 40 -4.16 -13.77 -17.93
N GLY A 41 -4.86 -14.67 -17.22
CA GLY A 41 -4.58 -16.09 -17.22
C GLY A 41 -3.23 -16.43 -16.53
N GLU A 42 -2.96 -17.72 -16.34
CA GLU A 42 -1.74 -18.18 -15.64
C GLU A 42 -0.46 -17.71 -16.34
N ASP A 43 -0.39 -17.79 -17.67
CA ASP A 43 0.78 -17.41 -18.47
C ASP A 43 1.06 -15.90 -18.46
N GLY A 44 0.05 -15.09 -18.18
CA GLY A 44 0.12 -13.63 -18.13
C GLY A 44 0.21 -13.05 -16.72
N ALA A 45 0.00 -13.88 -15.70
CA ALA A 45 -0.22 -13.47 -14.32
C ALA A 45 0.84 -12.51 -13.76
N THR A 46 2.11 -12.83 -13.97
CA THR A 46 3.22 -11.99 -13.46
C THR A 46 3.62 -10.86 -14.40
N LYS A 47 3.33 -10.96 -15.70
CA LYS A 47 3.79 -9.99 -16.71
C LYS A 47 3.28 -8.56 -16.49
N VAL A 48 2.19 -8.41 -15.76
CA VAL A 48 1.56 -7.11 -15.45
C VAL A 48 1.98 -6.55 -14.09
N LEU A 49 2.76 -7.31 -13.32
CA LEU A 49 3.13 -6.90 -11.98
C LEU A 49 4.23 -5.85 -11.99
N ARG A 50 4.02 -4.81 -11.22
CA ARG A 50 4.98 -3.77 -10.86
C ARG A 50 5.29 -3.88 -9.38
N ASN A 51 6.52 -3.55 -9.00
CA ASN A 51 6.99 -3.76 -7.62
C ASN A 51 7.40 -2.45 -6.94
N THR A 52 7.23 -1.35 -7.65
CA THR A 52 7.49 0.02 -7.17
C THR A 52 6.36 0.93 -7.63
N LEU A 53 6.17 2.06 -6.94
CA LEU A 53 5.22 3.10 -7.33
C LEU A 53 5.73 3.85 -8.57
N VAL A 54 7.00 4.27 -8.54
CA VAL A 54 7.70 4.80 -9.73
C VAL A 54 8.12 3.61 -10.59
N PRO A 55 7.77 3.55 -11.88
CA PRO A 55 8.21 2.44 -12.74
C PRO A 55 9.75 2.26 -12.66
N PRO A 56 10.27 1.03 -12.56
CA PRO A 56 11.68 0.79 -12.26
C PRO A 56 12.65 1.48 -13.22
N SER A 57 12.33 1.52 -14.52
CA SER A 57 13.15 2.13 -15.57
C SER A 57 12.72 3.55 -15.95
N PHE A 58 11.90 4.20 -15.11
CA PHE A 58 11.37 5.55 -15.38
C PHE A 58 12.47 6.61 -15.48
N VAL A 59 13.45 6.53 -14.58
CA VAL A 59 14.69 7.31 -14.63
C VAL A 59 15.85 6.41 -14.25
N GLN A 60 17.08 6.85 -14.56
CA GLN A 60 18.31 6.13 -14.22
C GLN A 60 19.15 6.91 -13.23
N ILE A 61 19.87 6.17 -12.38
CA ILE A 61 20.85 6.67 -11.42
C ILE A 61 22.20 6.02 -11.75
N GLY A 62 23.07 6.77 -12.40
CA GLY A 62 24.28 6.21 -13.00
C GLY A 62 23.92 5.23 -14.11
N ASP A 63 24.40 4.00 -13.97
CA ASP A 63 24.14 2.86 -14.86
C ASP A 63 23.00 1.94 -14.38
N LYS A 64 22.32 2.31 -13.29
CA LYS A 64 21.25 1.52 -12.67
C LYS A 64 19.88 2.13 -12.94
N ASP A 65 18.89 1.28 -13.13
CA ASP A 65 17.50 1.69 -13.09
C ASP A 65 17.10 2.17 -11.69
N PHE A 66 16.19 3.13 -11.62
CA PHE A 66 15.68 3.68 -10.37
C PHE A 66 15.18 2.60 -9.41
N GLY A 67 14.40 1.63 -9.90
CA GLY A 67 13.87 0.53 -9.08
C GLY A 67 14.97 -0.35 -8.47
N THR A 68 16.11 -0.52 -9.12
CA THR A 68 17.28 -1.22 -8.56
C THR A 68 17.80 -0.49 -7.33
N VAL A 69 17.96 0.84 -7.44
CA VAL A 69 18.44 1.67 -6.32
C VAL A 69 17.43 1.69 -5.17
N VAL A 70 16.12 1.72 -5.46
CA VAL A 70 15.07 1.57 -4.43
C VAL A 70 15.26 0.26 -3.67
N GLY A 71 15.46 -0.86 -4.35
CA GLY A 71 15.70 -2.17 -3.72
C GLY A 71 16.95 -2.17 -2.84
N GLU A 72 18.05 -1.59 -3.31
CA GLU A 72 19.30 -1.46 -2.54
C GLU A 72 19.12 -0.66 -1.23
N LYS A 73 18.23 0.34 -1.25
CA LYS A 73 17.90 1.14 -0.06
C LYS A 73 16.91 0.43 0.85
N LEU A 74 15.94 -0.29 0.28
CA LEU A 74 14.90 -0.99 1.04
C LEU A 74 15.48 -2.03 2.00
N VAL A 75 16.57 -2.72 1.64
CA VAL A 75 17.22 -3.72 2.50
C VAL A 75 17.74 -3.15 3.81
N ASN A 76 17.96 -1.83 3.88
CA ASN A 76 18.41 -1.16 5.10
C ASN A 76 17.31 -1.00 6.16
N TYR A 77 16.05 -1.18 5.78
CA TYR A 77 14.89 -1.04 6.68
C TYR A 77 14.60 -2.30 7.50
N GLY A 78 15.15 -3.44 7.15
CA GLY A 78 15.00 -4.65 7.95
C GLY A 78 15.34 -5.94 7.22
N SER A 79 15.53 -7.00 8.00
CA SER A 79 15.89 -8.33 7.47
C SER A 79 14.82 -8.94 6.58
N GLN A 80 13.56 -8.52 6.71
CA GLN A 80 12.46 -8.97 5.85
C GLN A 80 12.67 -8.60 4.38
N TRP A 81 13.50 -7.60 4.08
CA TRP A 81 13.80 -7.13 2.74
C TRP A 81 15.10 -7.71 2.13
N GLN A 82 15.83 -8.54 2.89
CA GLN A 82 17.09 -9.11 2.39
C GLN A 82 16.85 -9.96 1.14
N GLY A 83 17.64 -9.69 0.09
CA GLY A 83 17.57 -10.38 -1.18
C GLY A 83 16.34 -10.06 -2.04
N ILE A 84 15.60 -8.99 -1.71
CA ILE A 84 14.44 -8.59 -2.52
C ILE A 84 14.90 -8.09 -3.90
N ASP A 85 14.19 -8.54 -4.93
CA ASP A 85 14.34 -8.08 -6.31
C ASP A 85 13.04 -7.39 -6.74
N LEU A 86 13.09 -6.07 -6.92
CA LEU A 86 11.95 -5.24 -7.29
C LEU A 86 11.75 -5.12 -8.81
N SER A 87 12.45 -5.91 -9.63
CA SER A 87 12.22 -5.90 -11.07
C SER A 87 10.81 -6.33 -11.41
N ASP A 88 10.28 -5.80 -12.53
CA ASP A 88 8.93 -6.08 -13.02
C ASP A 88 8.72 -7.56 -13.37
N ALA A 89 7.48 -7.92 -13.60
CA ALA A 89 7.03 -9.24 -14.07
C ALA A 89 7.30 -10.40 -13.10
N GLN A 90 7.34 -10.13 -11.82
CA GLN A 90 7.42 -11.11 -10.74
C GLN A 90 6.74 -10.58 -9.49
N ASP A 91 6.50 -11.44 -8.49
CA ASP A 91 6.01 -11.05 -7.18
C ASP A 91 7.06 -11.33 -6.10
N PRO A 92 7.87 -10.33 -5.70
CA PRO A 92 8.89 -10.47 -4.67
C PRO A 92 8.34 -10.33 -3.25
N TYR A 93 7.07 -9.88 -3.10
CA TYR A 93 6.48 -9.61 -1.78
C TYR A 93 5.78 -10.83 -1.20
N TYR A 94 5.03 -11.58 -1.99
CA TYR A 94 4.22 -12.69 -1.48
C TYR A 94 5.09 -13.74 -0.76
N ASN A 95 4.89 -13.83 0.54
CA ASN A 95 5.60 -14.79 1.38
C ASN A 95 4.77 -15.07 2.64
N PRO A 96 3.98 -16.16 2.68
CA PRO A 96 3.12 -16.50 3.82
C PRO A 96 3.86 -16.65 5.14
N GLU A 97 5.11 -17.11 5.14
CA GLU A 97 5.88 -17.25 6.38
C GLU A 97 6.30 -15.89 6.95
N LYS A 98 6.75 -14.96 6.10
CA LYS A 98 7.00 -13.57 6.50
C LYS A 98 5.69 -12.89 6.96
N ALA A 99 4.57 -13.15 6.28
CA ALA A 99 3.27 -12.63 6.66
C ALA A 99 2.89 -13.06 8.08
N LYS A 100 3.02 -14.35 8.39
CA LYS A 100 2.74 -14.89 9.73
C LYS A 100 3.67 -14.32 10.80
N ALA A 101 4.96 -14.19 10.49
CA ALA A 101 5.93 -13.62 11.43
C ALA A 101 5.59 -12.16 11.76
N LYS A 102 5.35 -11.33 10.74
CA LYS A 102 4.94 -9.93 10.92
C LYS A 102 3.58 -9.81 11.63
N PHE A 103 2.65 -10.68 11.29
CA PHE A 103 1.36 -10.70 11.98
C PHE A 103 1.49 -11.07 13.47
N ALA A 104 2.37 -12.00 13.83
CA ALA A 104 2.61 -12.35 15.23
C ALA A 104 3.13 -11.15 16.04
N GLU A 105 4.08 -10.37 15.49
CA GLU A 105 4.57 -9.13 16.07
C GLU A 105 3.43 -8.10 16.24
N ALA A 106 2.65 -7.89 15.19
CA ALA A 106 1.50 -6.98 15.21
C ALA A 106 0.45 -7.42 16.23
N LYS A 107 0.10 -8.71 16.25
CA LYS A 107 -0.93 -9.27 17.18
C LYS A 107 -0.55 -9.05 18.61
N GLN A 108 0.71 -9.28 18.99
CA GLN A 108 1.20 -9.05 20.35
C GLN A 108 1.03 -7.57 20.73
N ALA A 109 1.43 -6.64 19.87
CA ALA A 109 1.31 -5.20 20.12
C ALA A 109 -0.15 -4.74 20.22
N LEU A 110 -1.02 -5.26 19.35
CA LEU A 110 -2.44 -4.92 19.33
C LEU A 110 -3.19 -5.49 20.52
N GLN A 111 -2.89 -6.73 20.93
CA GLN A 111 -3.47 -7.33 22.14
C GLN A 111 -3.09 -6.55 23.40
N ALA A 112 -1.86 -6.03 23.48
CA ALA A 112 -1.44 -5.16 24.57
C ALA A 112 -2.26 -3.85 24.68
N LYS A 113 -2.86 -3.42 23.57
CA LYS A 113 -3.82 -2.30 23.51
C LYS A 113 -5.28 -2.71 23.72
N GLY A 114 -5.55 -3.99 23.98
CA GLY A 114 -6.91 -4.51 24.18
C GLY A 114 -7.68 -4.75 22.89
N VAL A 115 -7.00 -4.83 21.74
CA VAL A 115 -7.63 -5.11 20.44
C VAL A 115 -8.09 -6.56 20.37
N GLU A 116 -9.34 -6.76 19.98
CA GLU A 116 -9.94 -8.07 19.75
C GLU A 116 -9.84 -8.48 18.27
N PHE A 117 -9.74 -9.77 18.03
CA PHE A 117 -9.66 -10.38 16.70
C PHE A 117 -10.93 -11.17 16.36
N PRO A 118 -11.26 -11.36 15.06
CA PRO A 118 -10.49 -10.92 13.89
C PRO A 118 -10.56 -9.41 13.63
N ILE A 119 -9.53 -8.89 12.93
CA ILE A 119 -9.57 -7.55 12.36
C ILE A 119 -10.39 -7.60 11.06
N HIS A 120 -11.36 -6.73 10.93
CA HIS A 120 -12.20 -6.60 9.75
C HIS A 120 -11.73 -5.46 8.86
N LEU A 121 -11.44 -5.76 7.59
CA LEU A 121 -11.04 -4.77 6.57
C LEU A 121 -12.11 -4.72 5.49
N ASP A 122 -12.80 -3.58 5.40
CA ASP A 122 -13.79 -3.34 4.34
C ASP A 122 -13.09 -3.02 3.02
N MET A 123 -13.39 -3.80 1.98
CA MET A 123 -12.90 -3.62 0.62
C MET A 123 -14.08 -3.43 -0.34
N PRO A 124 -14.27 -2.24 -0.94
CA PRO A 124 -15.36 -1.98 -1.84
C PRO A 124 -15.13 -2.65 -3.21
N VAL A 125 -16.20 -3.16 -3.81
CA VAL A 125 -16.17 -3.91 -5.07
C VAL A 125 -17.36 -3.57 -5.93
N ASP A 126 -17.13 -3.25 -7.20
CA ASP A 126 -18.20 -3.14 -8.20
C ASP A 126 -18.82 -4.52 -8.45
N GLN A 127 -20.06 -4.71 -8.02
CA GLN A 127 -20.79 -5.98 -8.18
C GLN A 127 -21.11 -6.32 -9.64
N SER A 128 -21.12 -5.33 -10.53
CA SER A 128 -21.37 -5.52 -11.97
C SER A 128 -20.12 -5.95 -12.75
N SER A 129 -18.92 -5.75 -12.17
CA SER A 129 -17.65 -6.12 -12.77
C SER A 129 -17.27 -7.55 -12.37
N THR A 130 -17.47 -8.52 -13.27
CA THR A 130 -17.06 -9.91 -13.02
C THR A 130 -15.58 -10.01 -12.66
N ILE A 131 -14.71 -9.34 -13.41
CA ILE A 131 -13.28 -9.35 -13.16
C ILE A 131 -12.92 -8.65 -11.85
N GLY A 132 -13.57 -7.52 -11.53
CA GLY A 132 -13.38 -6.81 -10.25
C GLY A 132 -13.74 -7.69 -9.06
N VAL A 133 -14.82 -8.46 -9.13
CA VAL A 133 -15.21 -9.41 -8.09
C VAL A 133 -14.22 -10.56 -7.98
N GLN A 134 -13.67 -11.05 -9.09
CA GLN A 134 -12.63 -12.10 -9.09
C GLN A 134 -11.33 -11.60 -8.46
N TRP A 135 -10.87 -10.40 -8.80
CA TRP A 135 -9.69 -9.78 -8.18
C TRP A 135 -9.86 -9.60 -6.68
N ALA A 136 -10.98 -9.04 -6.24
CA ALA A 136 -11.26 -8.86 -4.82
C ALA A 136 -11.36 -10.19 -4.07
N SER A 137 -11.98 -11.20 -4.68
CA SER A 137 -12.06 -12.55 -4.10
C SER A 137 -10.69 -13.22 -3.98
N SER A 138 -9.82 -13.04 -4.97
CA SER A 138 -8.43 -13.52 -4.92
C SER A 138 -7.64 -12.84 -3.80
N THR A 139 -7.77 -11.52 -3.65
CA THR A 139 -7.17 -10.76 -2.54
C THR A 139 -7.62 -11.31 -1.18
N LYS A 140 -8.92 -11.44 -0.99
CA LYS A 140 -9.49 -12.02 0.23
C LYS A 140 -8.96 -13.41 0.51
N GLN A 141 -8.98 -14.28 -0.47
CA GLN A 141 -8.57 -15.68 -0.33
C GLN A 141 -7.09 -15.79 0.06
N SER A 142 -6.19 -15.06 -0.58
CA SER A 142 -4.77 -15.14 -0.28
C SER A 142 -4.44 -14.64 1.11
N ILE A 143 -4.99 -13.49 1.51
CA ILE A 143 -4.73 -12.88 2.82
C ILE A 143 -5.30 -13.76 3.95
N GLU A 144 -6.55 -14.19 3.84
CA GLU A 144 -7.17 -15.05 4.86
C GLU A 144 -6.54 -16.45 4.93
N SER A 145 -6.08 -17.01 3.80
CA SER A 145 -5.36 -18.28 3.81
C SER A 145 -3.99 -18.19 4.48
N ALA A 146 -3.29 -17.06 4.31
CA ALA A 146 -1.98 -16.87 4.90
C ALA A 146 -2.05 -16.55 6.40
N LEU A 147 -3.00 -15.71 6.83
CA LEU A 147 -3.09 -15.19 8.21
C LEU A 147 -4.11 -15.89 9.09
N GLY A 148 -5.09 -16.58 8.50
CA GLY A 148 -6.25 -17.18 9.18
C GLY A 148 -7.42 -16.21 9.31
N ALA A 149 -8.64 -16.67 8.98
CA ALA A 149 -9.85 -15.86 9.10
C ALA A 149 -10.21 -15.51 10.56
N GLU A 150 -9.67 -16.25 11.53
CA GLU A 150 -9.76 -15.93 12.95
C GLU A 150 -8.89 -14.72 13.34
N ASN A 151 -8.01 -14.28 12.48
CA ASN A 151 -7.10 -13.17 12.69
C ASN A 151 -7.47 -11.94 11.84
N VAL A 152 -7.73 -12.14 10.55
CA VAL A 152 -8.07 -11.08 9.59
C VAL A 152 -9.18 -11.55 8.67
N VAL A 153 -10.17 -10.71 8.48
CA VAL A 153 -11.27 -10.93 7.54
C VAL A 153 -11.31 -9.77 6.55
N ILE A 154 -11.25 -10.07 5.26
CA ILE A 154 -11.49 -9.09 4.21
C ILE A 154 -12.98 -9.12 3.86
N ASP A 155 -13.69 -8.06 4.20
CA ASP A 155 -15.13 -7.93 3.97
C ASP A 155 -15.38 -7.24 2.63
N LEU A 156 -15.77 -8.02 1.62
CA LEU A 156 -16.06 -7.50 0.30
C LEU A 156 -17.40 -6.75 0.31
N GLN A 157 -17.35 -5.43 0.23
CA GLN A 157 -18.51 -4.54 0.17
C GLN A 157 -18.96 -4.39 -1.28
N LYS A 158 -19.84 -5.30 -1.73
CA LYS A 158 -20.38 -5.29 -3.09
C LYS A 158 -21.40 -4.18 -3.25
N MET A 159 -21.18 -3.30 -4.23
CA MET A 159 -22.03 -2.14 -4.49
C MET A 159 -22.15 -1.84 -5.98
N SER A 160 -22.97 -0.89 -6.34
CA SER A 160 -23.08 -0.41 -7.73
C SER A 160 -21.81 0.33 -8.15
N THR A 161 -21.57 0.45 -9.45
CA THR A 161 -20.47 1.26 -10.00
C THR A 161 -20.53 2.70 -9.52
N ASP A 162 -21.73 3.29 -9.45
CA ASP A 162 -21.92 4.67 -9.00
C ASP A 162 -21.58 4.82 -7.52
N ASP A 163 -22.03 3.90 -6.67
CA ASP A 163 -21.72 3.93 -5.25
C ASP A 163 -20.20 3.76 -5.01
N LEU A 164 -19.56 2.83 -5.74
CA LEU A 164 -18.10 2.66 -5.69
C LEU A 164 -17.38 3.94 -6.08
N ASN A 165 -17.76 4.55 -7.20
CA ASN A 165 -17.13 5.79 -7.66
C ASN A 165 -17.34 6.95 -6.68
N ASN A 166 -18.48 7.03 -6.01
CA ASN A 166 -18.77 8.08 -5.03
C ASN A 166 -17.86 8.01 -3.80
N ILE A 167 -17.42 6.81 -3.39
CA ILE A 167 -16.52 6.64 -2.25
C ILE A 167 -15.03 6.51 -2.65
N THR A 168 -14.74 6.43 -3.94
CA THR A 168 -13.37 6.30 -4.47
C THR A 168 -13.01 7.45 -5.39
N TYR A 169 -13.31 7.35 -6.67
CA TYR A 169 -12.86 8.25 -7.73
C TYR A 169 -13.43 9.66 -7.61
N PHE A 170 -14.73 9.78 -7.31
CA PHE A 170 -15.43 11.08 -7.17
C PHE A 170 -15.41 11.63 -5.74
N ALA A 171 -14.87 10.88 -4.77
CA ALA A 171 -14.75 11.39 -3.41
C ALA A 171 -13.78 12.59 -3.36
N ASN A 172 -14.26 13.72 -2.86
CA ASN A 172 -13.53 14.99 -2.84
C ASN A 172 -12.93 15.32 -1.45
N SER A 173 -13.10 14.40 -0.50
CA SER A 173 -12.54 14.55 0.85
C SER A 173 -12.20 13.18 1.43
N ALA A 174 -11.31 13.17 2.40
CA ALA A 174 -10.97 11.96 3.16
C ALA A 174 -12.19 11.33 3.85
N ALA A 175 -13.11 12.15 4.34
CA ALA A 175 -14.34 11.67 5.00
C ALA A 175 -15.31 10.91 4.06
N GLN A 176 -15.20 11.10 2.75
CA GLN A 176 -15.99 10.39 1.76
C GLN A 176 -15.37 9.04 1.34
N LYS A 177 -14.10 8.80 1.68
CA LYS A 177 -13.39 7.55 1.40
C LYS A 177 -13.80 6.48 2.41
N ASP A 178 -14.89 5.77 2.13
CA ASP A 178 -15.54 4.83 3.07
C ASP A 178 -15.07 3.38 2.81
N TYR A 179 -13.80 3.12 3.14
CA TYR A 179 -13.18 1.79 3.02
C TYR A 179 -11.91 1.71 3.90
N ASP A 180 -11.43 0.49 4.15
CA ASP A 180 -10.16 0.22 4.84
C ASP A 180 -9.04 -0.12 3.84
N MET A 181 -9.37 -0.70 2.70
CA MET A 181 -8.45 -0.95 1.59
C MET A 181 -9.19 -0.83 0.25
N SER A 182 -8.47 -0.34 -0.75
CA SER A 182 -9.02 -0.13 -2.09
C SER A 182 -7.90 -0.27 -3.12
N THR A 183 -8.28 -0.52 -4.36
CA THR A 183 -7.35 -0.42 -5.49
C THR A 183 -7.28 1.02 -5.98
N GLY A 184 -6.11 1.42 -6.46
CA GLY A 184 -5.88 2.74 -7.01
C GLY A 184 -4.79 2.70 -8.08
N GLY A 185 -4.56 3.82 -8.74
CA GLY A 185 -3.50 3.95 -9.73
C GLY A 185 -3.15 5.42 -9.96
N TRP A 186 -2.00 5.63 -10.51
CA TRP A 186 -1.52 6.94 -10.92
C TRP A 186 -0.72 6.83 -12.22
N THR A 187 -0.91 7.80 -13.10
CA THR A 187 -0.11 7.96 -14.31
C THR A 187 0.72 9.22 -14.18
N GLY A 188 2.02 9.11 -14.39
CA GLY A 188 2.93 10.26 -14.26
C GLY A 188 2.65 11.36 -15.31
N ASP A 189 2.68 12.60 -14.88
CA ASP A 189 2.44 13.78 -15.72
C ASP A 189 3.71 14.29 -16.39
N TYR A 190 4.88 13.97 -15.83
CA TYR A 190 6.19 14.40 -16.31
C TYR A 190 7.30 13.42 -15.87
N GLN A 191 8.47 13.50 -16.51
CA GLN A 191 9.57 12.55 -16.30
C GLN A 191 10.46 12.94 -15.11
N ASP A 192 9.91 12.85 -13.91
CA ASP A 192 10.64 12.98 -12.65
C ASP A 192 9.93 12.13 -11.59
N PRO A 193 10.61 11.43 -10.68
CA PRO A 193 9.98 10.56 -9.66
C PRO A 193 8.95 11.28 -8.79
N SER A 194 9.07 12.60 -8.62
CA SER A 194 8.10 13.40 -7.85
C SER A 194 6.67 13.27 -8.37
N THR A 195 6.48 13.06 -9.68
CA THR A 195 5.14 12.92 -10.25
C THR A 195 4.33 11.77 -9.63
N TYR A 196 5.02 10.74 -9.13
CA TYR A 196 4.42 9.62 -8.39
C TYR A 196 4.47 9.85 -6.88
N LEU A 197 5.63 10.20 -6.35
CA LEU A 197 5.90 10.20 -4.92
C LEU A 197 5.25 11.38 -4.19
N ASP A 198 5.13 12.55 -4.83
CA ASP A 198 4.47 13.73 -4.26
C ASP A 198 2.96 13.54 -4.10
N THR A 199 2.36 12.51 -4.69
CA THR A 199 0.92 12.19 -4.49
C THR A 199 0.57 11.89 -3.03
N LEU A 200 1.56 11.53 -2.20
CA LEU A 200 1.42 11.27 -0.77
C LEU A 200 2.07 12.32 0.13
N ASN A 201 2.48 13.46 -0.45
CA ASN A 201 2.98 14.60 0.31
C ASN A 201 1.88 15.14 1.22
N ILE A 202 2.16 15.27 2.54
CA ILE A 202 1.15 15.71 3.52
C ILE A 202 0.65 17.14 3.30
N LYS A 203 1.39 17.97 2.57
CA LYS A 203 1.02 19.38 2.33
C LYS A 203 0.02 19.54 1.20
N ASN A 204 0.16 18.73 0.12
CA ASN A 204 -0.59 18.93 -1.12
C ASN A 204 -0.83 17.66 -1.93
N GLY A 205 -0.52 16.48 -1.41
CA GLY A 205 -0.62 15.22 -2.15
C GLY A 205 -2.07 14.82 -2.42
N GLY A 206 -2.44 14.65 -3.70
CA GLY A 206 -3.81 14.32 -4.11
C GLY A 206 -4.29 12.93 -3.65
N SER A 207 -3.36 11.99 -3.45
CA SER A 207 -3.70 10.64 -2.99
C SER A 207 -3.78 10.50 -1.47
N LEU A 208 -3.41 11.53 -0.71
CA LEU A 208 -3.43 11.48 0.76
C LEU A 208 -4.82 11.21 1.32
N GLN A 209 -5.88 11.69 0.65
CA GLN A 209 -7.27 11.44 1.03
C GLN A 209 -7.63 9.95 1.02
N ASN A 210 -6.97 9.13 0.18
CA ASN A 210 -7.20 7.69 0.15
C ASN A 210 -6.78 6.99 1.46
N PHE A 211 -5.96 7.65 2.27
CA PHE A 211 -5.51 7.20 3.59
C PHE A 211 -6.29 7.85 4.74
N GLY A 212 -7.35 8.57 4.43
CA GLY A 212 -8.20 9.22 5.43
C GLY A 212 -7.68 10.58 5.94
N PHE A 213 -6.74 11.22 5.24
CA PHE A 213 -6.16 12.50 5.63
C PHE A 213 -6.38 13.58 4.60
N GLU A 214 -6.63 14.81 5.07
CA GLU A 214 -6.71 15.98 4.20
C GLU A 214 -5.31 16.61 4.02
N PRO A 215 -4.90 16.94 2.78
CA PRO A 215 -3.66 17.66 2.55
C PRO A 215 -3.63 19.00 3.28
N GLY A 216 -2.48 19.35 3.86
CA GLY A 216 -2.27 20.62 4.55
C GLY A 216 -2.85 20.69 5.95
N GLN A 217 -3.47 19.64 6.47
CA GLN A 217 -3.97 19.59 7.84
C GLN A 217 -2.92 19.01 8.80
N ASP A 218 -2.78 19.61 9.97
CA ASP A 218 -2.01 19.03 11.07
C ASP A 218 -2.83 17.89 11.72
N ASN A 219 -2.25 16.71 11.78
CA ASN A 219 -2.89 15.50 12.30
C ASN A 219 -1.84 14.60 12.96
N ASP A 220 -2.06 14.29 14.23
CA ASP A 220 -1.12 13.47 15.01
C ASP A 220 -0.95 12.06 14.41
N LYS A 221 -1.96 11.49 13.77
CA LYS A 221 -1.88 10.19 13.10
C LYS A 221 -0.96 10.22 11.88
N ILE A 222 -0.88 11.33 11.17
CA ILE A 222 0.08 11.54 10.07
C ILE A 222 1.51 11.38 10.61
N LYS A 223 1.80 11.97 11.77
CA LYS A 223 3.12 11.88 12.44
C LYS A 223 3.38 10.47 12.97
N GLU A 224 2.36 9.84 13.56
CA GLU A 224 2.45 8.45 14.05
C GLU A 224 2.76 7.46 12.91
N LEU A 225 2.18 7.66 11.71
CA LEU A 225 2.49 6.89 10.51
C LEU A 225 3.86 7.20 9.91
N GLY A 226 4.50 8.33 10.28
CA GLY A 226 5.78 8.78 9.74
C GLY A 226 5.67 9.50 8.39
N LEU A 227 4.47 9.90 7.96
CA LEU A 227 4.27 10.61 6.68
C LEU A 227 4.89 12.01 6.67
N ASP A 228 5.11 12.61 7.84
CA ASP A 228 5.90 13.84 7.98
C ASP A 228 7.39 13.60 7.67
N THR A 229 7.95 12.47 8.09
CA THR A 229 9.32 12.04 7.73
C THR A 229 9.43 11.80 6.22
N TYR A 230 8.47 11.08 5.64
CA TYR A 230 8.38 10.87 4.19
C TYR A 230 8.32 12.20 3.42
N THR A 231 7.47 13.13 3.85
CA THR A 231 7.36 14.46 3.23
C THR A 231 8.68 15.24 3.29
N LYS A 232 9.43 15.17 4.40
CA LYS A 232 10.77 15.77 4.48
C LYS A 232 11.73 15.17 3.47
N MET A 233 11.70 13.85 3.27
CA MET A 233 12.52 13.20 2.23
C MET A 233 12.18 13.73 0.83
N LEU A 234 10.89 13.92 0.53
CA LEU A 234 10.45 14.52 -0.73
C LEU A 234 10.94 15.97 -0.88
N GLU A 235 10.84 16.77 0.18
CA GLU A 235 11.31 18.15 0.18
C GLU A 235 12.81 18.26 -0.05
N GLU A 236 13.60 17.39 0.58
CA GLU A 236 15.05 17.32 0.40
C GLU A 236 15.43 16.91 -1.04
N ALA A 237 14.67 15.98 -1.63
CA ALA A 237 14.86 15.60 -3.02
C ALA A 237 14.46 16.75 -3.97
N ASN A 238 13.32 17.40 -3.71
CA ASN A 238 12.85 18.55 -4.50
C ASN A 238 13.80 19.75 -4.43
N ALA A 239 14.47 19.95 -3.29
CA ALA A 239 15.45 21.04 -3.12
C ALA A 239 16.77 20.78 -3.87
N GLU A 240 17.06 19.53 -4.28
CA GLU A 240 18.23 19.23 -5.07
C GLU A 240 18.00 19.59 -6.55
N THR A 241 18.57 20.71 -6.96
CA THR A 241 18.41 21.26 -8.32
C THR A 241 19.69 21.24 -9.15
N ASN A 242 20.84 20.97 -8.52
CA ASN A 242 22.14 21.04 -9.19
C ASN A 242 22.66 19.67 -9.63
N ASP A 243 22.31 18.61 -8.91
CA ASP A 243 22.72 17.24 -9.18
C ASP A 243 21.49 16.35 -9.35
N VAL A 244 21.15 16.05 -10.57
CA VAL A 244 19.98 15.23 -10.92
C VAL A 244 20.13 13.79 -10.43
N GLN A 245 21.35 13.25 -10.37
CA GLN A 245 21.61 11.91 -9.86
C GLN A 245 21.35 11.84 -8.35
N LEU A 246 21.87 12.80 -7.60
CA LEU A 246 21.62 12.92 -6.17
C LEU A 246 20.15 13.16 -5.87
N ARG A 247 19.46 13.96 -6.69
CA ARG A 247 17.99 14.16 -6.62
C ARG A 247 17.27 12.81 -6.72
N TYR A 248 17.60 12.01 -7.72
CA TYR A 248 16.95 10.70 -7.93
C TYR A 248 17.30 9.70 -6.83
N GLU A 249 18.53 9.72 -6.29
CA GLU A 249 18.89 8.91 -5.12
C GLU A 249 18.04 9.23 -3.90
N LYS A 250 17.79 10.52 -3.64
CA LYS A 250 16.93 10.96 -2.54
C LYS A 250 15.47 10.51 -2.74
N TYR A 251 14.95 10.53 -3.97
CA TYR A 251 13.64 9.97 -4.26
C TYR A 251 13.59 8.45 -4.10
N ALA A 252 14.65 7.75 -4.48
CA ALA A 252 14.75 6.30 -4.26
C ALA A 252 14.72 5.95 -2.77
N GLU A 253 15.35 6.77 -1.92
CA GLU A 253 15.26 6.63 -0.46
C GLU A 253 13.83 6.85 0.05
N ALA A 254 13.15 7.87 -0.44
CA ALA A 254 11.75 8.14 -0.08
C ALA A 254 10.83 6.99 -0.50
N GLU A 255 11.01 6.42 -1.69
CA GLU A 255 10.22 5.26 -2.13
C GLU A 255 10.53 4.02 -1.31
N ALA A 256 11.78 3.76 -0.96
CA ALA A 256 12.15 2.65 -0.08
C ALA A 256 11.44 2.77 1.29
N TRP A 257 11.41 3.98 1.86
CA TRP A 257 10.64 4.26 3.07
C TRP A 257 9.16 3.93 2.89
N LEU A 258 8.57 4.36 1.78
CA LEU A 258 7.14 4.15 1.48
C LEU A 258 6.81 2.67 1.34
N LEU A 259 7.65 1.88 0.66
CA LEU A 259 7.49 0.43 0.53
C LEU A 259 7.62 -0.27 1.89
N ASP A 260 8.60 0.12 2.71
CA ASP A 260 8.75 -0.42 4.08
C ASP A 260 7.56 -0.07 4.96
N SER A 261 6.94 1.08 4.77
CA SER A 261 5.78 1.51 5.56
C SER A 261 4.57 0.57 5.43
N GLY A 262 4.44 -0.16 4.32
CA GLY A 262 3.27 -0.99 4.00
C GLY A 262 1.98 -0.20 3.77
N LEU A 263 2.07 1.13 3.61
CA LEU A 263 0.91 1.99 3.32
C LEU A 263 0.37 1.74 1.91
N ILE A 264 1.23 1.35 0.99
CA ILE A 264 0.86 0.93 -0.35
C ILE A 264 1.40 -0.48 -0.63
N ILE A 265 0.69 -1.19 -1.49
CA ILE A 265 1.13 -2.44 -2.11
C ILE A 265 1.18 -2.16 -3.61
N PRO A 266 2.37 -2.11 -4.21
CA PRO A 266 2.53 -1.77 -5.62
C PRO A 266 1.86 -2.76 -6.56
#